data_532945cdc805a051dde50b7c32421d5c
#
_entry.id   532945cdc805a051dde50b7c32421d5c
#
_cell.length_a   1.000
_cell.length_b   1.000
_cell.length_c   1.000
_cell.angle_alpha   90.00
_cell.angle_beta   90.00
_cell.angle_gamma   90.00
#
_symmetry.space_group_name_H-M   'P 1'
#
loop_
_entity.id
_entity.type
_entity.pdbx_description
1 polymer ?
#
loop_
_entity_poly.entity_id
_entity_poly.type
_entity_poly.pdbx_seq_one_letter_code
_entity_poly.pdbx_strand_id
1 'polypeptide(L)'
;MWVDLQLLSCQRFLAPRLAILSGTLLDVGCGEMPFRPLLPSGVIYTGIDVPGAESFGMNEHPDIVEFDGRTIPFPEGSFDGVLCTEVLEHVEDPARLVAEMLRVLRPGGTLLATVPFSARVHHAPHDFYRFTPFRLVTLFADFNHFELEERGDDLAVIANKLIVVAARLARPHPLVALSWRLPILVLLFPFVLTALAVAHLSLLCGWGSRMDPLGYGVRAVKR
;
A
#
# COMPACT_ATOMS: atom_id res chain seq x y z
N MET A 1 11.43 -0.01 9.38
CA MET A 1 11.07 -0.98 8.32
C MET A 1 10.78 -2.40 8.85
N TRP A 2 11.62 -3.03 9.67
CA TRP A 2 11.38 -4.40 10.19
C TRP A 2 10.11 -4.57 11.05
N VAL A 3 9.60 -3.48 11.62
CA VAL A 3 8.42 -3.46 12.50
C VAL A 3 7.14 -3.11 11.73
N ASP A 4 7.25 -2.40 10.61
CA ASP A 4 6.12 -2.08 9.74
C ASP A 4 5.91 -3.20 8.72
N LEU A 5 5.07 -4.16 9.10
CA LEU A 5 4.77 -5.33 8.27
C LEU A 5 3.92 -4.99 7.04
N GLN A 6 3.12 -3.92 7.08
CA GLN A 6 2.37 -3.44 5.90
C GLN A 6 3.35 -2.93 4.83
N LEU A 7 4.21 -1.97 5.20
CA LEU A 7 5.21 -1.43 4.28
C LEU A 7 6.19 -2.52 3.78
N LEU A 8 6.63 -3.42 4.66
CA LEU A 8 7.49 -4.55 4.29
C LEU A 8 6.82 -5.45 3.26
N SER A 9 5.53 -5.76 3.43
CA SER A 9 4.77 -6.60 2.49
C SER A 9 4.59 -5.91 1.13
N CYS A 10 4.33 -4.59 1.10
CA CYS A 10 4.31 -3.80 -0.13
C CYS A 10 5.68 -3.85 -0.84
N GLN A 11 6.76 -3.62 -0.10
CA GLN A 11 8.11 -3.66 -0.65
C GLN A 11 8.47 -5.02 -1.26
N ARG A 12 8.13 -6.12 -0.58
CA ARG A 12 8.40 -7.48 -1.09
C ARG A 12 7.66 -7.75 -2.41
N PHE A 13 6.43 -7.27 -2.54
CA PHE A 13 5.66 -7.36 -3.77
C PHE A 13 6.21 -6.46 -4.88
N LEU A 14 6.51 -5.20 -4.54
CA LEU A 14 6.85 -4.17 -5.52
C LEU A 14 8.32 -4.23 -5.97
N ALA A 15 9.29 -4.48 -5.09
CA ALA A 15 10.71 -4.35 -5.41
C ALA A 15 11.17 -5.16 -6.64
N PRO A 16 10.84 -6.47 -6.78
CA PRO A 16 11.27 -7.23 -7.96
C PRO A 16 10.57 -6.75 -9.25
N ARG A 17 9.36 -6.17 -9.14
CA ARG A 17 8.56 -5.69 -10.27
C ARG A 17 8.99 -4.30 -10.72
N LEU A 18 9.32 -3.42 -9.77
CA LEU A 18 9.83 -2.08 -10.04
C LEU A 18 11.24 -2.11 -10.62
N ALA A 19 12.09 -3.04 -10.18
CA ALA A 19 13.48 -3.18 -10.64
C ALA A 19 13.63 -3.47 -12.14
N ILE A 20 12.59 -3.99 -12.79
CA ILE A 20 12.58 -4.32 -14.22
C ILE A 20 11.83 -3.31 -15.09
N LEU A 21 11.26 -2.25 -14.49
CA LEU A 21 10.55 -1.21 -15.22
C LEU A 21 11.52 -0.36 -16.03
N SER A 22 11.02 0.16 -17.13
CA SER A 22 11.72 1.10 -18.00
C SER A 22 10.75 2.11 -18.60
N GLY A 23 11.27 3.20 -19.16
CA GLY A 23 10.44 4.25 -19.78
C GLY A 23 9.81 5.18 -18.76
N THR A 24 8.54 5.53 -18.96
CA THR A 24 7.80 6.50 -18.16
C THR A 24 6.90 5.81 -17.14
N LEU A 25 6.96 6.23 -15.88
CA LEU A 25 6.14 5.73 -14.77
C LEU A 25 5.32 6.86 -14.15
N LEU A 26 4.01 6.64 -14.05
CA LEU A 26 3.11 7.46 -13.25
C LEU A 26 2.86 6.80 -11.89
N ASP A 27 3.03 7.54 -10.81
CA ASP A 27 2.70 7.12 -9.44
C ASP A 27 1.47 7.90 -8.96
N VAL A 28 0.34 7.19 -8.83
CA VAL A 28 -0.98 7.75 -8.51
C VAL A 28 -1.21 7.66 -7.01
N GLY A 29 -1.41 8.80 -6.35
CA GLY A 29 -1.43 8.92 -4.91
C GLY A 29 -0.03 8.64 -4.34
N CYS A 30 0.97 9.35 -4.88
CA CYS A 30 2.38 9.06 -4.64
C CYS A 30 2.85 9.37 -3.20
N GLY A 31 2.13 10.22 -2.47
CA GLY A 31 2.47 10.62 -1.10
C GLY A 31 3.93 11.05 -0.97
N GLU A 32 4.63 10.45 -0.02
CA GLU A 32 6.07 10.66 0.23
C GLU A 32 6.98 9.91 -0.76
N MET A 33 6.43 9.33 -1.82
CA MET A 33 7.16 8.57 -2.84
C MET A 33 8.05 7.43 -2.28
N PRO A 34 7.55 6.60 -1.34
CA PRO A 34 8.38 5.65 -0.59
C PRO A 34 9.01 4.57 -1.48
N PHE A 35 8.48 4.34 -2.67
CA PHE A 35 8.95 3.31 -3.60
C PHE A 35 9.80 3.86 -4.75
N ARG A 36 9.89 5.20 -4.90
CA ARG A 36 10.75 5.85 -5.91
C ARG A 36 12.22 5.39 -5.87
N PRO A 37 12.84 5.17 -4.68
CA PRO A 37 14.21 4.67 -4.60
C PRO A 37 14.43 3.25 -5.13
N LEU A 38 13.36 2.48 -5.39
CA LEU A 38 13.43 1.13 -5.93
C LEU A 38 13.46 1.09 -7.47
N LEU A 39 13.27 2.24 -8.11
CA LEU A 39 13.23 2.35 -9.56
C LEU A 39 14.64 2.38 -10.16
N PRO A 40 14.85 1.77 -11.34
CA PRO A 40 16.07 1.97 -12.12
C PRO A 40 16.28 3.45 -12.47
N SER A 41 17.54 3.87 -12.53
CA SER A 41 17.92 5.26 -12.81
C SER A 41 17.45 5.80 -14.18
N GLY A 42 17.09 4.92 -15.11
CA GLY A 42 16.57 5.29 -16.44
C GLY A 42 15.05 5.51 -16.50
N VAL A 43 14.32 5.28 -15.40
CA VAL A 43 12.87 5.50 -15.36
C VAL A 43 12.55 6.98 -15.18
N ILE A 44 11.71 7.51 -16.07
CA ILE A 44 11.18 8.87 -15.95
C ILE A 44 9.94 8.81 -15.05
N TYR A 45 10.09 9.29 -13.83
CA TYR A 45 9.05 9.23 -12.79
C TYR A 45 8.22 10.51 -12.77
N THR A 46 6.90 10.32 -12.68
CA THR A 46 5.92 11.41 -12.45
C THR A 46 5.02 10.98 -11.28
N GLY A 47 4.98 11.78 -10.22
CA GLY A 47 4.06 11.60 -9.09
C GLY A 47 2.85 12.50 -9.22
N ILE A 48 1.65 11.97 -8.91
CA ILE A 48 0.43 12.77 -8.75
C ILE A 48 -0.24 12.47 -7.42
N ASP A 49 -0.82 13.50 -6.81
CA ASP A 49 -1.60 13.35 -5.58
C ASP A 49 -2.72 14.39 -5.51
N VAL A 50 -3.65 14.21 -4.55
CA VAL A 50 -4.74 15.15 -4.33
C VAL A 50 -4.25 16.38 -3.56
N PRO A 51 -4.85 17.56 -3.78
CA PRO A 51 -4.59 18.73 -2.94
C PRO A 51 -4.87 18.45 -1.47
N GLY A 52 -4.03 18.98 -0.59
CA GLY A 52 -4.22 18.82 0.85
C GLY A 52 -3.71 17.48 1.41
N ALA A 53 -2.87 16.77 0.68
CA ALA A 53 -2.23 15.53 1.14
C ALA A 53 -1.44 15.72 2.46
N GLU A 54 -0.97 16.94 2.75
CA GLU A 54 -0.35 17.33 4.02
C GLU A 54 -1.26 17.12 5.24
N SER A 55 -2.59 17.20 5.07
CA SER A 55 -3.56 16.91 6.12
C SER A 55 -3.51 15.45 6.59
N PHE A 56 -2.96 14.57 5.76
CA PHE A 56 -2.68 13.16 6.05
C PHE A 56 -1.26 12.91 6.55
N GLY A 57 -0.49 13.98 6.81
CA GLY A 57 0.88 13.93 7.32
C GLY A 57 1.95 13.75 6.26
N MET A 58 1.63 14.01 4.99
CA MET A 58 2.57 14.02 3.89
C MET A 58 3.18 15.43 3.74
N ASN A 59 4.46 15.52 3.35
CA ASN A 59 5.09 16.80 3.07
C ASN A 59 4.74 17.27 1.65
N GLU A 60 4.58 18.59 1.48
CA GLU A 60 4.50 19.17 0.15
C GLU A 60 5.80 18.90 -0.63
N HIS A 61 5.67 18.48 -1.86
CA HIS A 61 6.80 18.26 -2.73
C HIS A 61 6.55 18.96 -4.09
N PRO A 62 7.43 19.89 -4.53
CA PRO A 62 7.19 20.73 -5.70
C PRO A 62 7.09 19.96 -7.02
N ASP A 63 7.59 18.72 -7.06
CA ASP A 63 7.57 17.87 -8.25
C ASP A 63 6.27 17.04 -8.39
N ILE A 64 5.35 17.13 -7.40
CA ILE A 64 4.08 16.39 -7.44
C ILE A 64 3.06 17.22 -8.23
N VAL A 65 2.42 16.58 -9.22
CA VAL A 65 1.32 17.17 -9.97
C VAL A 65 0.01 16.93 -9.22
N GLU A 66 -0.69 18.00 -8.86
CA GLU A 66 -2.00 17.89 -8.22
C GLU A 66 -3.08 17.43 -9.22
N PHE A 67 -4.00 16.57 -8.74
CA PHE A 67 -5.17 16.17 -9.50
C PHE A 67 -6.40 16.02 -8.58
N ASP A 68 -7.59 15.92 -9.18
CA ASP A 68 -8.88 15.92 -8.47
C ASP A 68 -9.25 14.58 -7.81
N GLY A 69 -8.35 13.60 -7.81
CA GLY A 69 -8.61 12.23 -7.32
C GLY A 69 -9.53 11.41 -8.23
N ARG A 70 -9.95 11.94 -9.38
CA ARG A 70 -10.94 11.33 -10.29
C ARG A 70 -10.46 11.22 -11.74
N THR A 71 -9.81 12.27 -12.26
CA THR A 71 -9.38 12.35 -13.67
C THR A 71 -7.88 12.60 -13.71
N ILE A 72 -7.13 11.67 -14.26
CA ILE A 72 -5.67 11.78 -14.36
C ILE A 72 -5.33 12.80 -15.46
N PRO A 73 -4.57 13.89 -15.16
CA PRO A 73 -4.37 15.05 -16.06
C PRO A 73 -3.34 14.78 -17.16
N PHE A 74 -3.34 13.59 -17.73
CA PHE A 74 -2.45 13.20 -18.82
C PHE A 74 -3.24 12.56 -19.96
N PRO A 75 -2.78 12.66 -21.21
CA PRO A 75 -3.40 12.02 -22.37
C PRO A 75 -3.42 10.49 -22.26
N GLU A 76 -4.29 9.87 -23.06
CA GLU A 76 -4.29 8.41 -23.25
C GLU A 76 -2.91 7.94 -23.74
N GLY A 77 -2.45 6.79 -23.22
CA GLY A 77 -1.21 6.16 -23.67
C GLY A 77 0.06 6.97 -23.39
N SER A 78 0.09 7.73 -22.30
CA SER A 78 1.25 8.56 -21.92
C SER A 78 2.36 7.78 -21.20
N PHE A 79 2.02 6.67 -20.52
CA PHE A 79 2.93 5.99 -19.60
C PHE A 79 3.15 4.52 -19.97
N ASP A 80 4.38 4.05 -19.76
CA ASP A 80 4.77 2.63 -19.90
C ASP A 80 4.40 1.84 -18.64
N GLY A 81 4.34 2.52 -17.47
CA GLY A 81 3.92 1.95 -16.19
C GLY A 81 3.04 2.90 -15.38
N VAL A 82 2.18 2.31 -14.55
CA VAL A 82 1.42 3.02 -13.51
C VAL A 82 1.63 2.29 -12.19
N LEU A 83 1.93 3.05 -11.13
CA LEU A 83 1.99 2.60 -9.74
C LEU A 83 0.82 3.22 -8.97
N CYS A 84 0.17 2.45 -8.08
CA CYS A 84 -0.92 2.93 -7.23
C CYS A 84 -0.90 2.12 -5.92
N THR A 85 -0.34 2.69 -4.85
CA THR A 85 -0.03 1.95 -3.62
C THR A 85 -0.81 2.47 -2.43
N GLU A 86 -1.70 1.62 -1.85
CA GLU A 86 -2.53 1.95 -0.69
C GLU A 86 -3.33 3.26 -0.91
N VAL A 87 -4.03 3.35 -2.07
CA VAL A 87 -4.81 4.52 -2.51
C VAL A 87 -6.26 4.16 -2.76
N LEU A 88 -6.53 3.00 -3.40
CA LEU A 88 -7.88 2.66 -3.87
C LEU A 88 -8.90 2.56 -2.73
N GLU A 89 -8.46 2.25 -1.51
CA GLU A 89 -9.31 2.24 -0.31
C GLU A 89 -9.80 3.63 0.10
N HIS A 90 -9.09 4.68 -0.34
CA HIS A 90 -9.38 6.09 -0.03
C HIS A 90 -10.18 6.81 -1.11
N VAL A 91 -10.52 6.13 -2.19
CA VAL A 91 -11.23 6.69 -3.35
C VAL A 91 -12.70 6.30 -3.30
N GLU A 92 -13.61 7.27 -3.42
CA GLU A 92 -15.06 7.02 -3.42
C GLU A 92 -15.49 6.12 -4.59
N ASP A 93 -14.90 6.33 -5.77
CA ASP A 93 -15.15 5.54 -6.99
C ASP A 93 -13.84 4.91 -7.51
N PRO A 94 -13.39 3.79 -6.92
CA PRO A 94 -12.16 3.13 -7.34
C PRO A 94 -12.25 2.55 -8.76
N ALA A 95 -13.45 2.25 -9.27
CA ALA A 95 -13.60 1.75 -10.64
C ALA A 95 -13.26 2.83 -11.67
N ARG A 96 -13.69 4.07 -11.43
CA ARG A 96 -13.33 5.21 -12.26
C ARG A 96 -11.83 5.47 -12.26
N LEU A 97 -11.17 5.44 -11.10
CA LEU A 97 -9.73 5.67 -11.02
C LEU A 97 -8.95 4.55 -11.73
N VAL A 98 -9.38 3.29 -11.61
CA VAL A 98 -8.78 2.15 -12.33
C VAL A 98 -8.95 2.31 -13.84
N ALA A 99 -10.12 2.77 -14.33
CA ALA A 99 -10.33 3.07 -15.75
C ALA A 99 -9.42 4.21 -16.25
N GLU A 100 -9.18 5.25 -15.46
CA GLU A 100 -8.25 6.33 -15.78
C GLU A 100 -6.79 5.84 -15.83
N MET A 101 -6.37 4.98 -14.87
CA MET A 101 -5.06 4.34 -14.91
C MET A 101 -4.90 3.47 -16.16
N LEU A 102 -5.94 2.72 -16.55
CA LEU A 102 -5.93 1.97 -17.80
C LEU A 102 -5.83 2.90 -19.02
N ARG A 103 -6.57 4.02 -19.03
CA ARG A 103 -6.55 4.99 -20.13
C ARG A 103 -5.16 5.55 -20.37
N VAL A 104 -4.46 6.00 -19.34
CA VAL A 104 -3.14 6.66 -19.47
C VAL A 104 -2.00 5.69 -19.76
N LEU A 105 -2.18 4.39 -19.54
CA LEU A 105 -1.23 3.36 -19.93
C LEU A 105 -1.15 3.21 -21.45
N ARG A 106 0.05 2.98 -21.97
CA ARG A 106 0.28 2.52 -23.35
C ARG A 106 -0.21 1.08 -23.53
N PRO A 107 -0.56 0.66 -24.76
CA PRO A 107 -0.72 -0.77 -25.04
C PRO A 107 0.54 -1.56 -24.60
N GLY A 108 0.35 -2.67 -23.87
CA GLY A 108 1.42 -3.43 -23.25
C GLY A 108 1.98 -2.84 -21.94
N GLY A 109 1.54 -1.65 -21.55
CA GLY A 109 1.93 -1.00 -20.29
C GLY A 109 1.45 -1.77 -19.06
N THR A 110 2.22 -1.66 -17.97
CA THR A 110 1.97 -2.42 -16.73
C THR A 110 1.47 -1.53 -15.60
N LEU A 111 0.40 -1.94 -14.95
CA LEU A 111 -0.08 -1.37 -13.70
C LEU A 111 0.38 -2.27 -12.55
N LEU A 112 0.94 -1.64 -11.51
CA LEU A 112 1.22 -2.25 -10.21
C LEU A 112 0.40 -1.53 -9.15
N ALA A 113 -0.43 -2.26 -8.42
CA ALA A 113 -1.20 -1.67 -7.32
C ALA A 113 -1.09 -2.52 -6.06
N THR A 114 -1.24 -1.86 -4.91
CA THR A 114 -1.41 -2.54 -3.62
C THR A 114 -2.62 -1.97 -2.89
N VAL A 115 -3.32 -2.83 -2.16
CA VAL A 115 -4.44 -2.45 -1.31
C VAL A 115 -4.37 -3.20 0.02
N PRO A 116 -4.76 -2.57 1.14
CA PRO A 116 -4.82 -3.24 2.42
C PRO A 116 -6.06 -4.14 2.52
N PHE A 117 -5.93 -5.25 3.25
CA PHE A 117 -7.07 -6.07 3.65
C PHE A 117 -7.24 -6.06 5.16
N SER A 118 -6.23 -6.49 5.91
CA SER A 118 -6.28 -6.54 7.38
C SER A 118 -5.66 -5.30 8.02
N ALA A 119 -6.16 -4.11 7.66
CA ALA A 119 -5.73 -2.82 8.21
C ALA A 119 -6.77 -2.19 9.14
N ARG A 120 -6.32 -1.35 10.09
CA ARG A 120 -7.21 -0.47 10.87
C ARG A 120 -7.77 0.63 9.98
N VAL A 121 -8.88 1.25 10.39
CA VAL A 121 -9.34 2.52 9.79
C VAL A 121 -8.27 3.59 9.98
N HIS A 122 -7.94 4.28 8.89
CA HIS A 122 -6.95 5.36 8.86
C HIS A 122 -7.40 6.44 7.86
N HIS A 123 -6.82 7.63 7.93
CA HIS A 123 -7.20 8.78 7.09
C HIS A 123 -8.71 9.09 7.08
N ALA A 124 -9.40 8.84 8.22
CA ALA A 124 -10.82 9.14 8.35
C ALA A 124 -11.11 10.64 8.06
N PRO A 125 -12.21 10.95 7.34
CA PRO A 125 -13.31 10.07 6.93
C PRO A 125 -13.12 9.35 5.59
N HIS A 126 -11.95 9.44 4.95
CA HIS A 126 -11.67 8.97 3.60
C HIS A 126 -11.05 7.56 3.58
N ASP A 127 -11.66 6.60 4.27
CA ASP A 127 -11.22 5.19 4.29
C ASP A 127 -12.44 4.29 4.05
N PHE A 128 -12.74 4.01 2.78
CA PHE A 128 -14.01 3.47 2.34
C PHE A 128 -13.99 1.94 2.14
N TYR A 129 -12.83 1.34 1.79
CA TYR A 129 -12.82 -0.04 1.30
C TYR A 129 -11.75 -0.94 1.95
N ARG A 130 -12.11 -2.23 2.06
CA ARG A 130 -11.22 -3.38 2.19
C ARG A 130 -11.61 -4.36 1.11
N PHE A 131 -10.79 -4.49 0.08
CA PHE A 131 -11.10 -5.26 -1.10
C PHE A 131 -10.87 -6.74 -0.86
N THR A 132 -11.87 -7.57 -1.20
CA THR A 132 -11.67 -9.01 -1.33
C THR A 132 -11.02 -9.36 -2.68
N PRO A 133 -10.37 -10.53 -2.82
CA PRO A 133 -9.80 -10.95 -4.11
C PRO A 133 -10.83 -10.96 -5.24
N PHE A 134 -12.07 -11.36 -4.94
CA PHE A 134 -13.16 -11.39 -5.90
C PHE A 134 -13.55 -9.99 -6.42
N ARG A 135 -13.53 -8.99 -5.53
CA ARG A 135 -13.77 -7.60 -5.94
C ARG A 135 -12.62 -7.07 -6.79
N LEU A 136 -11.37 -7.39 -6.46
CA LEU A 136 -10.21 -6.98 -7.26
C LEU A 136 -10.26 -7.57 -8.67
N VAL A 137 -10.59 -8.85 -8.83
CA VAL A 137 -10.78 -9.46 -10.16
C VAL A 137 -11.79 -8.66 -11.00
N THR A 138 -12.94 -8.27 -10.43
CA THR A 138 -13.93 -7.48 -11.15
C THR A 138 -13.50 -6.05 -11.42
N LEU A 139 -12.72 -5.46 -10.52
CA LEU A 139 -12.24 -4.07 -10.63
C LEU A 139 -11.22 -3.90 -11.77
N PHE A 140 -10.39 -4.93 -12.01
CA PHE A 140 -9.35 -4.93 -13.04
C PHE A 140 -9.72 -5.76 -14.28
N ALA A 141 -11.01 -6.08 -14.49
CA ALA A 141 -11.47 -6.97 -15.57
C ALA A 141 -11.17 -6.46 -16.98
N ASP A 142 -11.00 -5.17 -17.18
CA ASP A 142 -10.71 -4.56 -18.48
C ASP A 142 -9.23 -4.67 -18.91
N PHE A 143 -8.36 -5.12 -18.02
CA PHE A 143 -6.98 -5.44 -18.35
C PHE A 143 -6.86 -6.81 -19.04
N ASN A 144 -5.87 -6.95 -19.92
CA ASN A 144 -5.66 -8.20 -20.67
C ASN A 144 -5.07 -9.32 -19.81
N HIS A 145 -4.16 -8.97 -18.92
CA HIS A 145 -3.48 -9.88 -18.02
C HIS A 145 -3.60 -9.35 -16.60
N PHE A 146 -3.99 -10.21 -15.68
CA PHE A 146 -4.23 -9.87 -14.28
C PHE A 146 -3.61 -10.94 -13.38
N GLU A 147 -2.71 -10.51 -12.51
CA GLU A 147 -2.12 -11.31 -11.45
C GLU A 147 -2.48 -10.69 -10.11
N LEU A 148 -2.91 -11.52 -9.17
CA LEU A 148 -3.22 -11.15 -7.80
C LEU A 148 -2.35 -11.96 -6.85
N GLU A 149 -1.71 -11.30 -5.90
CA GLU A 149 -0.84 -11.93 -4.90
C GLU A 149 -1.24 -11.46 -3.51
N GLU A 150 -1.37 -12.39 -2.56
CA GLU A 150 -1.57 -12.07 -1.15
C GLU A 150 -0.28 -11.52 -0.56
N ARG A 151 -0.37 -10.37 0.10
CA ARG A 151 0.75 -9.73 0.80
C ARG A 151 0.69 -10.07 2.28
N GLY A 152 1.62 -10.88 2.74
CA GLY A 152 1.63 -11.39 4.11
C GLY A 152 0.69 -12.57 4.32
N ASP A 153 0.55 -12.96 5.57
CA ASP A 153 -0.25 -14.07 6.05
C ASP A 153 -0.91 -13.72 7.40
N ASP A 154 -1.70 -14.64 7.94
CA ASP A 154 -2.41 -14.49 9.22
C ASP A 154 -1.46 -14.26 10.42
N LEU A 155 -0.26 -14.87 10.43
CA LEU A 155 0.74 -14.64 11.47
C LEU A 155 1.32 -13.21 11.40
N ALA A 156 1.53 -12.69 10.19
CA ALA A 156 1.91 -11.31 10.00
C ALA A 156 0.78 -10.34 10.42
N VAL A 157 -0.49 -10.69 10.18
CA VAL A 157 -1.65 -9.92 10.65
C VAL A 157 -1.69 -9.87 12.18
N ILE A 158 -1.55 -11.01 12.87
CA ILE A 158 -1.52 -11.07 14.33
C ILE A 158 -0.39 -10.17 14.88
N ALA A 159 0.82 -10.31 14.37
CA ALA A 159 1.96 -9.50 14.77
C ALA A 159 1.70 -8.00 14.55
N ASN A 160 1.17 -7.62 13.38
CA ASN A 160 0.83 -6.23 13.06
C ASN A 160 -0.21 -5.65 14.03
N LYS A 161 -1.26 -6.41 14.38
CA LYS A 161 -2.27 -5.98 15.37
C LYS A 161 -1.66 -5.77 16.76
N LEU A 162 -0.77 -6.66 17.21
CA LEU A 162 -0.06 -6.53 18.48
C LEU A 162 0.84 -5.28 18.50
N ILE A 163 1.58 -5.03 17.41
CA ILE A 163 2.40 -3.83 17.25
C ILE A 163 1.54 -2.56 17.34
N VAL A 164 0.41 -2.53 16.64
CA VAL A 164 -0.52 -1.38 16.66
C VAL A 164 -1.06 -1.14 18.06
N VAL A 165 -1.41 -2.19 18.81
CA VAL A 165 -1.87 -2.08 20.21
C VAL A 165 -0.74 -1.54 21.10
N ALA A 166 0.46 -2.09 20.99
CA ALA A 166 1.62 -1.63 21.76
C ALA A 166 1.96 -0.16 21.47
N ALA A 167 2.00 0.22 20.19
CA ALA A 167 2.25 1.60 19.78
C ALA A 167 1.18 2.57 20.30
N ARG A 168 -0.10 2.16 20.31
CA ARG A 168 -1.20 2.96 20.88
C ARG A 168 -1.04 3.14 22.39
N LEU A 169 -0.65 2.10 23.12
CA LEU A 169 -0.40 2.16 24.55
C LEU A 169 0.83 3.02 24.90
N ALA A 170 1.84 3.02 24.02
CA ALA A 170 3.07 3.78 24.19
C ALA A 170 2.93 5.29 23.88
N ARG A 171 1.81 5.74 23.27
CA ARG A 171 1.60 7.16 22.98
C ARG A 171 1.64 8.00 24.26
N PRO A 172 2.23 9.23 24.22
CA PRO A 172 2.26 10.12 25.36
C PRO A 172 0.85 10.41 25.89
N HIS A 173 0.69 10.29 27.19
CA HIS A 173 -0.56 10.58 27.91
C HIS A 173 -0.24 11.24 29.24
N PRO A 174 -1.22 11.89 29.94
CA PRO A 174 -1.02 12.37 31.29
C PRO A 174 -0.43 11.30 32.21
N LEU A 175 0.41 11.69 33.16
CA LEU A 175 1.15 10.79 34.08
C LEU A 175 0.26 9.74 34.77
N VAL A 176 -0.98 10.10 35.12
CA VAL A 176 -1.97 9.17 35.73
C VAL A 176 -2.29 7.99 34.82
N ALA A 177 -2.29 8.18 33.49
CA ALA A 177 -2.54 7.09 32.55
C ALA A 177 -1.29 6.20 32.35
N LEU A 178 -0.10 6.68 32.68
CA LEU A 178 1.14 5.94 32.55
C LEU A 178 1.26 4.81 33.59
N SER A 179 0.69 4.99 34.78
CA SER A 179 0.80 4.03 35.87
C SER A 179 0.27 2.63 35.55
N TRP A 180 -0.81 2.52 34.79
CA TRP A 180 -1.38 1.23 34.38
C TRP A 180 -0.92 0.77 32.99
N ARG A 181 -0.52 1.69 32.11
CA ARG A 181 -0.07 1.35 30.74
C ARG A 181 1.33 0.76 30.70
N LEU A 182 2.23 1.29 31.52
CA LEU A 182 3.62 0.81 31.56
C LEU A 182 3.72 -0.67 31.94
N PRO A 183 3.07 -1.17 33.02
CA PRO A 183 3.04 -2.59 33.31
C PRO A 183 2.50 -3.45 32.16
N ILE A 184 1.43 -2.99 31.50
CA ILE A 184 0.86 -3.70 30.34
C ILE A 184 1.86 -3.75 29.18
N LEU A 185 2.53 -2.63 28.86
CA LEU A 185 3.57 -2.59 27.83
C LEU A 185 4.74 -3.51 28.12
N VAL A 186 5.21 -3.54 29.38
CA VAL A 186 6.29 -4.44 29.80
C VAL A 186 5.88 -5.91 29.63
N LEU A 187 4.65 -6.26 30.01
CA LEU A 187 4.11 -7.61 29.82
C LEU A 187 3.88 -7.96 28.35
N LEU A 188 3.43 -6.99 27.54
CA LEU A 188 3.14 -7.19 26.12
C LEU A 188 4.41 -7.30 25.26
N PHE A 189 5.49 -6.64 25.67
CA PHE A 189 6.72 -6.52 24.88
C PHE A 189 7.30 -7.87 24.41
N PRO A 190 7.50 -8.90 25.27
CA PRO A 190 8.01 -10.19 24.81
C PRO A 190 7.07 -10.87 23.81
N PHE A 191 5.76 -10.71 23.95
CA PHE A 191 4.78 -11.26 22.99
C PHE A 191 4.86 -10.57 21.64
N VAL A 192 5.05 -9.24 21.62
CA VAL A 192 5.25 -8.48 20.37
C VAL A 192 6.51 -8.95 19.67
N LEU A 193 7.62 -9.10 20.40
CA LEU A 193 8.88 -9.57 19.82
C LEU A 193 8.77 -11.00 19.28
N THR A 194 8.12 -11.89 20.04
CA THR A 194 7.91 -13.27 19.60
C THR A 194 7.00 -13.32 18.38
N ALA A 195 5.87 -12.61 18.39
CA ALA A 195 4.96 -12.54 17.24
C ALA A 195 5.65 -11.96 16.00
N LEU A 196 6.49 -10.92 16.16
CA LEU A 196 7.26 -10.33 15.06
C LEU A 196 8.27 -11.34 14.49
N ALA A 197 9.00 -12.07 15.35
CA ALA A 197 9.92 -13.12 14.91
C ALA A 197 9.21 -14.24 14.17
N VAL A 198 8.08 -14.72 14.72
CA VAL A 198 7.23 -15.76 14.09
C VAL A 198 6.68 -15.25 12.74
N ALA A 199 6.20 -14.02 12.65
CA ALA A 199 5.74 -13.44 11.39
C ALA A 199 6.84 -13.40 10.33
N HIS A 200 8.05 -12.96 10.69
CA HIS A 200 9.17 -12.96 9.76
C HIS A 200 9.57 -14.36 9.29
N LEU A 201 9.58 -15.33 10.20
CA LEU A 201 9.83 -16.74 9.85
C LEU A 201 8.71 -17.31 8.97
N SER A 202 7.46 -17.02 9.28
CA SER A 202 6.31 -17.42 8.45
C SER A 202 6.42 -16.88 7.04
N LEU A 203 6.71 -15.59 6.91
CA LEU A 203 6.91 -14.94 5.60
C LEU A 203 8.11 -15.50 4.80
N LEU A 204 9.08 -16.14 5.46
CA LEU A 204 10.20 -16.82 4.81
C LEU A 204 9.89 -18.27 4.46
N CYS A 205 9.18 -18.99 5.34
CA CYS A 205 8.94 -20.44 5.24
C CYS A 205 7.57 -20.78 4.65
N GLY A 206 6.65 -19.79 4.52
CA GLY A 206 5.30 -20.01 4.02
C GLY A 206 4.40 -20.81 4.98
N TRP A 207 4.55 -20.63 6.30
CA TRP A 207 3.78 -21.39 7.32
C TRP A 207 2.36 -20.85 7.53
N GLY A 208 2.18 -19.53 7.37
CA GLY A 208 0.90 -18.88 7.64
C GLY A 208 -0.13 -19.12 6.54
N SER A 209 -1.40 -18.92 6.91
CA SER A 209 -2.51 -18.95 5.97
C SER A 209 -2.58 -17.64 5.17
N ARG A 210 -2.76 -17.77 3.86
CA ARG A 210 -2.99 -16.63 2.96
C ARG A 210 -4.46 -16.24 2.84
N MET A 211 -5.34 -16.88 3.62
CA MET A 211 -6.78 -16.56 3.63
C MET A 211 -7.10 -15.27 4.39
N ASP A 212 -6.20 -14.81 5.28
CA ASP A 212 -6.27 -13.51 5.98
C ASP A 212 -4.94 -12.78 5.84
N PRO A 213 -4.64 -12.20 4.65
CA PRO A 213 -3.40 -11.50 4.40
C PRO A 213 -3.42 -10.07 4.96
N LEU A 214 -2.26 -9.43 5.05
CA LEU A 214 -2.16 -7.99 5.32
C LEU A 214 -2.85 -7.17 4.24
N GLY A 215 -2.76 -7.61 3.00
CA GLY A 215 -3.32 -6.94 1.84
C GLY A 215 -3.10 -7.73 0.56
N TYR A 216 -3.36 -7.10 -0.57
CA TYR A 216 -3.18 -7.68 -1.89
C TYR A 216 -2.29 -6.81 -2.75
N GLY A 217 -1.49 -7.46 -3.61
CA GLY A 217 -0.76 -6.85 -4.69
C GLY A 217 -1.36 -7.25 -6.03
N VAL A 218 -1.50 -6.30 -6.93
CA VAL A 218 -2.04 -6.47 -8.27
C VAL A 218 -0.98 -6.12 -9.29
N ARG A 219 -0.78 -6.99 -10.27
CA ARG A 219 -0.10 -6.68 -11.52
C ARG A 219 -1.09 -6.88 -12.67
N ALA A 220 -1.30 -5.83 -13.46
CA ALA A 220 -2.18 -5.88 -14.60
C ALA A 220 -1.52 -5.26 -15.84
N VAL A 221 -1.84 -5.76 -17.03
CA VAL A 221 -1.24 -5.30 -18.30
C VAL A 221 -2.36 -4.84 -19.25
N LYS A 222 -2.21 -3.63 -19.81
CA LYS A 222 -3.12 -3.11 -20.84
C LYS A 222 -2.98 -3.91 -22.14
N ARG A 223 -4.08 -4.14 -22.85
CA ARG A 223 -4.09 -4.71 -24.20
C ARG A 223 -3.31 -3.86 -25.18
#